data_458bf3af04d11d88b58206fa12c3b62b
#
_entry.id   458bf3af04d11d88b58206fa12c3b62b
#
_cell.length_a   1.000
_cell.length_b   1.000
_cell.length_c   1.000
_cell.angle_alpha   90.00
_cell.angle_beta   90.00
_cell.angle_gamma   90.00
#
_symmetry.space_group_name_H-M   'P 1'
#
loop_
_entity.id
_entity.type
_entity.pdbx_description
1 polymer ?
#
loop_
_entity_poly.entity_id
_entity_poly.type
_entity_poly.pdbx_seq_one_letter_code
_entity_poly.pdbx_strand_id
1 'polypeptide(L)'
;MKNVKLRLMTHNQWKNDENRPAWAEKGLDCSASVRVRGFARVYKDTMPDIVGCQEVSFDMADKLIRYCAEEGLRYALLWGRDTPILYRQDKFEVVDSDFSLYPDEFPGHDGIFNNDKTKSYNIGVFRIKENGRLFIYATTHLWWKSSNPDSHSYQPYSDEARAYQIGLLIDKVNAFKKKYGCPAFIVGDLNADYGSLAVQHALSSGYLHAHDIATEYADEAVGYHDCFGWGYNDYYSDKPFPKAIDHILLNGDGVKILRFERFSPEYYLPLSDHSPAFVDAEFI
;
A
#
# COMPACT_ATOMS: atom_id res chain seq x y z
N MET A 1 3.79 -23.25 18.88
CA MET A 1 2.71 -22.97 17.93
C MET A 1 3.25 -23.26 16.53
N LYS A 2 2.38 -23.61 15.57
CA LYS A 2 2.80 -23.86 14.18
C LYS A 2 3.19 -22.56 13.50
N ASN A 3 4.29 -22.54 12.75
CA ASN A 3 4.64 -21.41 11.89
C ASN A 3 3.66 -21.32 10.74
N VAL A 4 3.30 -20.09 10.35
CA VAL A 4 2.38 -19.84 9.25
C VAL A 4 3.03 -18.85 8.30
N LYS A 5 3.01 -19.17 6.99
CA LYS A 5 3.49 -18.27 5.93
C LYS A 5 2.31 -17.55 5.32
N LEU A 6 2.44 -16.25 5.18
CA LEU A 6 1.43 -15.36 4.63
C LEU A 6 2.08 -14.41 3.62
N ARG A 7 1.34 -14.06 2.57
CA ARG A 7 1.72 -13.01 1.63
C ARG A 7 0.95 -11.73 1.93
N LEU A 8 1.69 -10.68 2.23
CA LEU A 8 1.17 -9.37 2.56
C LEU A 8 1.56 -8.38 1.45
N MET A 9 0.59 -7.64 0.92
CA MET A 9 0.77 -6.80 -0.27
C MET A 9 0.30 -5.37 -0.01
N THR A 10 0.99 -4.39 -0.58
CA THR A 10 0.48 -3.02 -0.80
C THR A 10 0.19 -2.81 -2.28
N HIS A 11 -0.90 -2.09 -2.59
CA HIS A 11 -1.31 -1.88 -3.97
C HIS A 11 -2.09 -0.56 -4.14
N ASN A 12 -1.42 0.46 -4.63
CA ASN A 12 -2.11 1.64 -5.14
C ASN A 12 -2.74 1.30 -6.51
N GLN A 13 -4.07 1.41 -6.61
CA GLN A 13 -4.83 0.99 -7.78
C GLN A 13 -5.18 2.15 -8.72
N TRP A 14 -4.67 3.33 -8.42
CA TRP A 14 -4.92 4.52 -9.22
C TRP A 14 -6.41 4.75 -9.51
N LYS A 15 -7.10 5.40 -8.60
CA LYS A 15 -8.52 5.75 -8.75
C LYS A 15 -8.70 6.76 -9.88
N ASN A 16 -9.09 6.25 -11.04
CA ASN A 16 -9.41 7.06 -12.21
C ASN A 16 -10.68 6.50 -12.85
N ASP A 17 -11.79 7.22 -12.68
CA ASP A 17 -13.12 6.72 -13.06
C ASP A 17 -13.43 6.93 -14.54
N GLU A 18 -12.74 7.86 -15.24
CA GLU A 18 -12.99 8.19 -16.64
C GLU A 18 -11.79 7.87 -17.53
N ASN A 19 -12.06 7.53 -18.78
CA ASN A 19 -10.97 7.34 -19.74
C ASN A 19 -10.32 8.66 -20.09
N ARG A 20 -9.00 8.72 -20.11
CA ARG A 20 -8.25 9.91 -20.49
C ARG A 20 -8.16 10.05 -22.02
N PRO A 21 -8.26 11.29 -22.56
CA PRO A 21 -8.21 11.52 -24.02
C PRO A 21 -7.00 10.90 -24.70
N ALA A 22 -5.81 11.02 -24.12
CA ALA A 22 -4.58 10.46 -24.68
C ALA A 22 -4.58 8.93 -24.79
N TRP A 23 -5.39 8.24 -23.98
CA TRP A 23 -5.60 6.80 -24.10
C TRP A 23 -6.67 6.48 -25.14
N ALA A 24 -7.77 7.23 -25.13
CA ALA A 24 -8.83 7.06 -26.11
C ALA A 24 -8.33 7.24 -27.54
N GLU A 25 -7.45 8.21 -27.82
CA GLU A 25 -6.80 8.43 -29.11
C GLU A 25 -5.99 7.21 -29.60
N LYS A 26 -5.54 6.37 -28.68
CA LYS A 26 -4.80 5.12 -28.97
C LYS A 26 -5.69 3.88 -28.94
N GLY A 27 -7.00 4.05 -28.85
CA GLY A 27 -7.96 2.94 -28.76
C GLY A 27 -7.93 2.19 -27.43
N LEU A 28 -7.40 2.81 -26.36
CA LEU A 28 -7.29 2.22 -25.02
C LEU A 28 -8.27 2.87 -24.05
N ASP A 29 -8.59 2.17 -22.99
CA ASP A 29 -9.44 2.66 -21.91
C ASP A 29 -8.76 2.45 -20.56
N CYS A 30 -8.49 3.55 -19.86
CA CYS A 30 -7.88 3.55 -18.53
C CYS A 30 -8.87 3.76 -17.38
N SER A 31 -10.16 3.71 -17.66
CA SER A 31 -11.16 3.82 -16.59
C SER A 31 -11.02 2.68 -15.56
N ALA A 32 -11.30 2.97 -14.30
CA ALA A 32 -11.22 1.98 -13.23
C ALA A 32 -12.09 0.75 -13.52
N SER A 33 -13.27 0.94 -14.12
CA SER A 33 -14.18 -0.16 -14.46
C SER A 33 -13.59 -1.19 -15.41
N VAL A 34 -12.68 -0.78 -16.30
CA VAL A 34 -11.98 -1.68 -17.22
C VAL A 34 -10.77 -2.34 -16.55
N ARG A 35 -10.00 -1.57 -15.77
CA ARG A 35 -8.75 -2.03 -15.15
C ARG A 35 -8.94 -3.03 -14.00
N VAL A 36 -10.05 -2.93 -13.26
CA VAL A 36 -10.31 -3.75 -12.06
C VAL A 36 -10.24 -5.25 -12.33
N ARG A 37 -10.65 -5.73 -13.52
CA ARG A 37 -10.51 -7.15 -13.88
C ARG A 37 -9.03 -7.56 -14.00
N GLY A 38 -8.17 -6.66 -14.47
CA GLY A 38 -6.72 -6.87 -14.49
C GLY A 38 -6.12 -7.02 -13.10
N PHE A 39 -6.61 -6.27 -12.11
CA PHE A 39 -6.18 -6.43 -10.71
C PHE A 39 -6.57 -7.80 -10.13
N ALA A 40 -7.73 -8.35 -10.48
CA ALA A 40 -8.09 -9.70 -10.08
C ALA A 40 -7.11 -10.74 -10.63
N ARG A 41 -6.63 -10.56 -11.87
CA ARG A 41 -5.56 -11.40 -12.45
C ARG A 41 -4.26 -11.27 -11.65
N VAL A 42 -3.86 -10.04 -11.27
CA VAL A 42 -2.69 -9.84 -10.40
C VAL A 42 -2.82 -10.64 -9.10
N TYR A 43 -4.00 -10.60 -8.48
CA TYR A 43 -4.23 -11.33 -7.21
C TYR A 43 -4.29 -12.84 -7.42
N LYS A 44 -4.73 -13.31 -8.59
CA LYS A 44 -4.63 -14.72 -8.95
C LYS A 44 -3.18 -15.18 -9.14
N ASP A 45 -2.38 -14.37 -9.81
CA ASP A 45 -0.98 -14.70 -10.11
C ASP A 45 -0.08 -14.60 -8.85
N THR A 46 -0.37 -13.66 -7.97
CA THR A 46 0.42 -13.40 -6.76
C THR A 46 -0.13 -14.05 -5.49
N MET A 47 -1.43 -14.39 -5.44
CA MET A 47 -2.09 -15.05 -4.31
C MET A 47 -1.89 -14.35 -2.95
N PRO A 48 -2.11 -13.03 -2.82
CA PRO A 48 -1.93 -12.34 -1.56
C PRO A 48 -2.98 -12.79 -0.54
N ASP A 49 -2.56 -12.91 0.73
CA ASP A 49 -3.47 -13.25 1.82
C ASP A 49 -4.17 -12.00 2.38
N ILE A 50 -3.46 -10.87 2.37
CA ILE A 50 -3.96 -9.57 2.78
C ILE A 50 -3.36 -8.48 1.89
N VAL A 51 -4.17 -7.49 1.52
CA VAL A 51 -3.77 -6.38 0.65
C VAL A 51 -4.19 -5.06 1.26
N GLY A 52 -3.25 -4.18 1.53
CA GLY A 52 -3.50 -2.77 1.82
C GLY A 52 -3.60 -2.01 0.51
N CYS A 53 -4.77 -1.49 0.21
CA CYS A 53 -5.02 -0.78 -1.03
C CYS A 53 -4.92 0.73 -0.81
N GLN A 54 -4.59 1.47 -1.87
CA GLN A 54 -4.67 2.92 -1.94
C GLN A 54 -5.35 3.30 -3.26
N GLU A 55 -6.01 4.46 -3.26
CA GLU A 55 -6.75 4.98 -4.41
C GLU A 55 -7.82 4.00 -4.94
N VAL A 56 -8.68 3.55 -4.04
CA VAL A 56 -9.75 2.59 -4.37
C VAL A 56 -11.09 3.16 -3.98
N SER A 57 -12.00 3.29 -4.95
CA SER A 57 -13.41 3.59 -4.69
C SER A 57 -14.16 2.35 -4.19
N PHE A 58 -15.33 2.57 -3.58
CA PHE A 58 -16.16 1.45 -3.13
C PHE A 58 -16.58 0.53 -4.30
N ASP A 59 -16.93 1.12 -5.45
CA ASP A 59 -17.28 0.36 -6.65
C ASP A 59 -16.10 -0.47 -7.18
N MET A 60 -14.88 0.08 -7.16
CA MET A 60 -13.68 -0.68 -7.52
C MET A 60 -13.48 -1.87 -6.58
N ALA A 61 -13.57 -1.66 -5.26
CA ALA A 61 -13.37 -2.73 -4.28
C ALA A 61 -14.43 -3.83 -4.43
N ASP A 62 -15.70 -3.48 -4.61
CA ASP A 62 -16.79 -4.44 -4.80
C ASP A 62 -16.61 -5.26 -6.08
N LYS A 63 -16.28 -4.61 -7.20
CA LYS A 63 -15.98 -5.30 -8.47
C LYS A 63 -14.77 -6.21 -8.34
N LEU A 64 -13.69 -5.73 -7.69
CA LEU A 64 -12.48 -6.52 -7.50
C LEU A 64 -12.75 -7.78 -6.69
N ILE A 65 -13.50 -7.69 -5.60
CA ILE A 65 -13.88 -8.84 -4.78
C ILE A 65 -14.66 -9.86 -5.60
N ARG A 66 -15.62 -9.40 -6.42
CA ARG A 66 -16.39 -10.28 -7.30
C ARG A 66 -15.52 -10.98 -8.34
N TYR A 67 -14.64 -10.24 -9.02
CA TYR A 67 -13.74 -10.84 -10.01
C TYR A 67 -12.71 -11.79 -9.35
N CYS A 68 -12.23 -11.47 -8.17
CA CYS A 68 -11.40 -12.40 -7.40
C CYS A 68 -12.17 -13.68 -7.03
N ALA A 69 -13.44 -13.57 -6.68
CA ALA A 69 -14.28 -14.74 -6.37
C ALA A 69 -14.51 -15.65 -7.60
N GLU A 70 -14.63 -15.07 -8.80
CA GLU A 70 -14.67 -15.82 -10.07
C GLU A 70 -13.38 -16.65 -10.27
N GLU A 71 -12.23 -16.14 -9.78
CA GLU A 71 -10.93 -16.82 -9.82
C GLU A 71 -10.67 -17.73 -8.60
N GLY A 72 -11.68 -17.95 -7.74
CA GLY A 72 -11.57 -18.81 -6.56
C GLY A 72 -10.94 -18.14 -5.33
N LEU A 73 -10.72 -16.83 -5.36
CA LEU A 73 -10.15 -16.05 -4.27
C LEU A 73 -11.25 -15.32 -3.51
N ARG A 74 -11.46 -15.71 -2.24
CA ARG A 74 -12.52 -15.11 -1.41
C ARG A 74 -11.93 -14.08 -0.46
N TYR A 75 -12.04 -12.80 -0.85
CA TYR A 75 -11.67 -11.68 0.00
C TYR A 75 -12.88 -11.11 0.74
N ALA A 76 -12.64 -10.66 1.97
CA ALA A 76 -13.49 -9.74 2.70
C ALA A 76 -12.86 -8.35 2.67
N LEU A 77 -13.67 -7.34 2.97
CA LEU A 77 -13.31 -5.93 2.92
C LEU A 77 -13.37 -5.32 4.32
N LEU A 78 -12.27 -4.76 4.79
CA LEU A 78 -12.27 -3.77 5.85
C LEU A 78 -12.22 -2.39 5.19
N TRP A 79 -13.40 -1.73 5.14
CA TRP A 79 -13.53 -0.47 4.43
C TRP A 79 -12.78 0.66 5.11
N GLY A 80 -12.12 1.52 4.35
CA GLY A 80 -11.33 2.65 4.80
C GLY A 80 -11.28 3.75 3.73
N ARG A 81 -12.39 4.00 3.04
CA ARG A 81 -12.49 4.93 1.92
C ARG A 81 -11.41 4.62 0.85
N ASP A 82 -10.48 5.57 0.58
CA ASP A 82 -9.43 5.38 -0.42
C ASP A 82 -8.32 4.40 0.02
N THR A 83 -8.34 3.93 1.28
CA THR A 83 -7.36 2.99 1.86
C THR A 83 -8.01 1.72 2.44
N PRO A 84 -8.78 0.94 1.66
CA PRO A 84 -9.36 -0.31 2.16
C PRO A 84 -8.32 -1.41 2.35
N ILE A 85 -8.65 -2.38 3.21
CA ILE A 85 -7.89 -3.63 3.36
C ILE A 85 -8.74 -4.79 2.84
N LEU A 86 -8.21 -5.53 1.88
CA LEU A 86 -8.76 -6.80 1.42
C LEU A 86 -8.04 -7.95 2.11
N TYR A 87 -8.76 -8.92 2.65
CA TYR A 87 -8.15 -10.05 3.34
C TYR A 87 -8.88 -11.36 3.08
N ARG A 88 -8.15 -12.45 3.04
CA ARG A 88 -8.70 -13.80 2.87
C ARG A 88 -9.51 -14.18 4.11
N GLN A 89 -10.84 -14.24 3.95
CA GLN A 89 -11.74 -14.56 5.07
C GLN A 89 -11.61 -16.00 5.58
N ASP A 90 -11.06 -16.90 4.78
CA ASP A 90 -10.73 -18.27 5.22
C ASP A 90 -9.49 -18.30 6.12
N LYS A 91 -8.58 -17.31 6.04
CA LYS A 91 -7.35 -17.24 6.81
C LYS A 91 -7.41 -16.32 8.02
N PHE A 92 -8.24 -15.29 7.99
CA PHE A 92 -8.25 -14.25 9.02
C PHE A 92 -9.61 -13.99 9.64
N GLU A 93 -9.55 -13.54 10.90
CA GLU A 93 -10.63 -12.89 11.63
C GLU A 93 -10.19 -11.48 11.99
N VAL A 94 -11.03 -10.47 11.78
CA VAL A 94 -10.80 -9.10 12.26
C VAL A 94 -11.20 -9.03 13.72
N VAL A 95 -10.24 -8.70 14.59
CA VAL A 95 -10.42 -8.61 16.04
C VAL A 95 -10.74 -7.19 16.47
N ASP A 96 -10.11 -6.21 15.82
CA ASP A 96 -10.30 -4.79 16.09
C ASP A 96 -9.91 -3.98 14.84
N SER A 97 -10.39 -2.75 14.74
CA SER A 97 -10.04 -1.89 13.61
C SER A 97 -10.20 -0.42 13.93
N ASP A 98 -9.50 0.42 13.18
CA ASP A 98 -9.64 1.86 13.21
C ASP A 98 -9.38 2.47 11.83
N PHE A 99 -10.07 3.56 11.55
CA PHE A 99 -9.90 4.34 10.33
C PHE A 99 -9.90 5.82 10.65
N SER A 100 -9.00 6.59 10.04
CA SER A 100 -9.05 8.05 10.12
C SER A 100 -8.53 8.72 8.86
N LEU A 101 -9.12 9.86 8.53
CA LEU A 101 -8.52 10.81 7.62
C LEU A 101 -7.39 11.54 8.34
N TYR A 102 -6.34 11.86 7.63
CA TYR A 102 -5.34 12.80 8.15
C TYR A 102 -5.93 14.20 8.23
N PRO A 103 -5.50 15.03 9.20
CA PRO A 103 -5.92 16.41 9.28
C PRO A 103 -5.47 17.20 8.03
N ASP A 104 -6.21 18.27 7.75
CA ASP A 104 -5.87 19.16 6.63
C ASP A 104 -4.60 19.97 6.90
N GLU A 105 -4.39 20.30 8.15
CA GLU A 105 -3.30 21.15 8.62
C GLU A 105 -2.43 20.39 9.63
N PHE A 106 -1.19 20.81 9.80
CA PHE A 106 -0.33 20.31 10.86
C PHE A 106 0.39 21.44 11.58
N PRO A 107 0.74 21.25 12.87
CA PRO A 107 1.23 22.34 13.72
C PRO A 107 2.50 23.02 13.19
N GLY A 108 2.51 24.34 13.20
CA GLY A 108 3.69 25.14 12.88
C GLY A 108 3.93 25.41 11.38
N HIS A 109 3.05 24.97 10.52
CA HIS A 109 3.20 25.15 9.09
C HIS A 109 1.89 25.54 8.42
N ASP A 110 1.96 26.53 7.53
CA ASP A 110 0.82 26.96 6.74
C ASP A 110 0.61 26.04 5.53
N GLY A 111 -0.63 25.70 5.25
CA GLY A 111 -1.00 24.89 4.08
C GLY A 111 -2.12 23.91 4.38
N ILE A 112 -2.71 23.38 3.31
CA ILE A 112 -3.73 22.33 3.38
C ILE A 112 -3.17 21.07 2.74
N PHE A 113 -3.10 19.98 3.52
CA PHE A 113 -2.43 18.73 3.17
C PHE A 113 -3.38 17.53 3.11
N ASN A 114 -4.67 17.77 2.99
CA ASN A 114 -5.70 16.76 2.73
C ASN A 114 -7.00 17.39 2.24
N ASN A 115 -6.91 18.35 1.31
CA ASN A 115 -8.07 19.09 0.76
C ASN A 115 -9.13 18.15 0.14
N ASP A 116 -8.71 17.07 -0.52
CA ASP A 116 -9.60 16.12 -1.20
C ASP A 116 -10.12 15.02 -0.27
N LYS A 117 -9.72 15.01 1.00
CA LYS A 117 -10.11 14.00 2.01
C LYS A 117 -9.83 12.56 1.57
N THR A 118 -8.75 12.37 0.81
CA THR A 118 -8.29 11.06 0.33
C THR A 118 -7.10 10.53 1.12
N LYS A 119 -6.37 11.41 1.84
CA LYS A 119 -5.22 10.99 2.64
C LYS A 119 -5.69 10.47 3.99
N SER A 120 -5.41 9.20 4.22
CA SER A 120 -5.98 8.43 5.32
C SER A 120 -5.12 7.24 5.70
N TYR A 121 -5.47 6.64 6.83
CA TYR A 121 -5.01 5.31 7.19
C TYR A 121 -6.17 4.41 7.60
N ASN A 122 -5.98 3.12 7.42
CA ASN A 122 -6.90 2.07 7.86
C ASN A 122 -6.10 0.99 8.57
N ILE A 123 -6.52 0.59 9.76
CA ILE A 123 -5.84 -0.37 10.63
C ILE A 123 -6.78 -1.54 10.90
N GLY A 124 -6.28 -2.75 10.75
CA GLY A 124 -6.93 -3.96 11.24
C GLY A 124 -6.02 -4.74 12.18
N VAL A 125 -6.58 -5.26 13.26
CA VAL A 125 -5.96 -6.31 14.08
C VAL A 125 -6.54 -7.63 13.60
N PHE A 126 -5.68 -8.48 13.06
CA PHE A 126 -6.07 -9.75 12.46
C PHE A 126 -5.62 -10.91 13.31
N ARG A 127 -6.50 -11.90 13.49
CA ARG A 127 -6.18 -13.22 14.02
C ARG A 127 -5.94 -14.17 12.86
N ILE A 128 -4.78 -14.81 12.83
CA ILE A 128 -4.50 -15.92 11.91
C ILE A 128 -5.26 -17.14 12.41
N LYS A 129 -6.25 -17.61 11.65
CA LYS A 129 -7.12 -18.73 12.08
C LYS A 129 -6.36 -20.03 12.29
N GLU A 130 -5.28 -20.25 11.53
CA GLU A 130 -4.50 -21.49 11.57
C GLU A 130 -3.74 -21.69 12.89
N ASN A 131 -3.22 -20.61 13.51
CA ASN A 131 -2.40 -20.73 14.72
C ASN A 131 -2.83 -19.79 15.86
N GLY A 132 -3.85 -18.95 15.65
CA GLY A 132 -4.39 -18.04 16.66
C GLY A 132 -3.57 -16.79 16.92
N ARG A 133 -2.43 -16.59 16.23
CA ARG A 133 -1.59 -15.40 16.42
C ARG A 133 -2.29 -14.14 15.93
N LEU A 134 -1.98 -13.04 16.60
CA LEU A 134 -2.43 -11.71 16.20
C LEU A 134 -1.32 -10.96 15.47
N PHE A 135 -1.71 -10.10 14.57
CA PHE A 135 -0.85 -9.06 14.00
C PHE A 135 -1.69 -7.84 13.63
N ILE A 136 -1.04 -6.69 13.58
CA ILE A 136 -1.63 -5.45 13.10
C ILE A 136 -1.21 -5.27 11.65
N TYR A 137 -2.17 -4.92 10.81
CA TYR A 137 -1.93 -4.55 9.43
C TYR A 137 -2.57 -3.20 9.16
N ALA A 138 -1.76 -2.22 8.86
CA ALA A 138 -2.19 -0.85 8.58
C ALA A 138 -1.82 -0.47 7.15
N THR A 139 -2.76 0.09 6.43
CA THR A 139 -2.51 0.70 5.11
C THR A 139 -2.69 2.20 5.18
N THR A 140 -1.92 2.94 4.40
CA THR A 140 -1.95 4.40 4.38
C THR A 140 -1.69 4.96 2.99
N HIS A 141 -2.17 6.19 2.77
CA HIS A 141 -1.85 7.02 1.62
C HIS A 141 -1.55 8.44 2.11
N LEU A 142 -0.27 8.85 2.02
CA LEU A 142 0.19 10.15 2.53
C LEU A 142 0.05 11.26 1.47
N TRP A 143 0.37 12.49 1.86
CA TRP A 143 0.27 13.66 1.00
C TRP A 143 1.15 13.54 -0.25
N TRP A 144 0.59 13.90 -1.41
CA TRP A 144 1.16 13.59 -2.72
C TRP A 144 2.04 14.70 -3.33
N LYS A 145 1.87 15.96 -2.90
CA LYS A 145 2.61 17.06 -3.52
C LYS A 145 4.09 17.03 -3.14
N SER A 146 4.88 17.73 -3.93
CA SER A 146 6.33 17.79 -3.82
C SER A 146 6.80 19.02 -3.04
N SER A 147 7.80 18.87 -2.17
CA SER A 147 8.53 19.99 -1.56
C SER A 147 9.55 20.61 -2.51
N ASN A 148 9.83 19.99 -3.67
CA ASN A 148 10.78 20.54 -4.65
C ASN A 148 10.14 21.70 -5.41
N PRO A 149 10.69 22.93 -5.35
CA PRO A 149 10.17 24.10 -6.05
C PRO A 149 10.10 23.95 -7.57
N ASP A 150 10.91 23.09 -8.15
CA ASP A 150 10.92 22.83 -9.60
C ASP A 150 9.83 21.84 -10.04
N SER A 151 9.10 21.25 -9.11
CA SER A 151 8.01 20.33 -9.42
C SER A 151 6.74 21.07 -9.82
N HIS A 152 6.03 20.57 -10.84
CA HIS A 152 4.70 21.07 -11.21
C HIS A 152 3.65 20.92 -10.10
N SER A 153 3.87 20.00 -9.16
CA SER A 153 3.03 19.77 -7.98
C SER A 153 3.61 20.39 -6.71
N TYR A 154 4.43 21.42 -6.84
CA TYR A 154 5.08 22.06 -5.70
C TYR A 154 4.09 22.57 -4.65
N GLN A 155 4.37 22.22 -3.42
CA GLN A 155 3.78 22.84 -2.23
C GLN A 155 4.81 22.81 -1.09
N PRO A 156 5.13 23.96 -0.48
CA PRO A 156 6.07 23.97 0.63
C PRO A 156 5.59 23.07 1.77
N TYR A 157 6.54 22.53 2.53
CA TYR A 157 6.30 21.66 3.69
C TYR A 157 5.60 20.31 3.39
N SER A 158 5.60 19.86 2.13
CA SER A 158 5.00 18.57 1.77
C SER A 158 5.72 17.37 2.39
N ASP A 159 7.04 17.44 2.55
CA ASP A 159 7.83 16.38 3.20
C ASP A 159 7.56 16.33 4.70
N GLU A 160 7.47 17.49 5.35
CA GLU A 160 7.11 17.61 6.77
C GLU A 160 5.69 17.15 7.02
N ALA A 161 4.76 17.46 6.10
CA ALA A 161 3.38 16.97 6.18
C ALA A 161 3.32 15.44 6.15
N ARG A 162 4.06 14.79 5.24
CA ARG A 162 4.16 13.32 5.19
C ARG A 162 4.77 12.75 6.46
N ALA A 163 5.84 13.37 6.98
CA ALA A 163 6.45 12.95 8.24
C ALA A 163 5.49 13.08 9.43
N TYR A 164 4.69 14.14 9.48
CA TYR A 164 3.66 14.31 10.48
C TYR A 164 2.54 13.25 10.33
N GLN A 165 2.06 13.02 9.11
CA GLN A 165 1.02 12.03 8.83
C GLN A 165 1.45 10.62 9.22
N ILE A 166 2.66 10.18 8.83
CA ILE A 166 3.16 8.85 9.24
C ILE A 166 3.36 8.77 10.75
N GLY A 167 3.75 9.86 11.42
CA GLY A 167 3.86 9.93 12.88
C GLY A 167 2.53 9.67 13.57
N LEU A 168 1.44 10.28 13.10
CA LEU A 168 0.09 10.02 13.62
C LEU A 168 -0.32 8.54 13.47
N LEU A 169 0.00 7.93 12.34
CA LEU A 169 -0.26 6.51 12.13
C LEU A 169 0.56 5.63 13.07
N ILE A 170 1.85 5.93 13.22
CA ILE A 170 2.75 5.20 14.12
C ILE A 170 2.24 5.25 15.56
N ASP A 171 1.84 6.42 16.04
CA ASP A 171 1.28 6.59 17.39
C ASP A 171 0.03 5.72 17.57
N LYS A 172 -0.84 5.71 16.57
CA LYS A 172 -2.05 4.89 16.61
C LYS A 172 -1.74 3.40 16.58
N VAL A 173 -0.84 2.95 15.71
CA VAL A 173 -0.39 1.55 15.65
C VAL A 173 0.28 1.14 16.98
N ASN A 174 1.08 2.02 17.59
CA ASN A 174 1.70 1.76 18.88
C ASN A 174 0.68 1.58 20.02
N ALA A 175 -0.44 2.32 19.99
CA ALA A 175 -1.54 2.11 20.93
C ALA A 175 -2.16 0.70 20.76
N PHE A 176 -2.37 0.25 19.53
CA PHE A 176 -2.82 -1.12 19.25
C PHE A 176 -1.77 -2.17 19.65
N LYS A 177 -0.49 -1.94 19.37
CA LYS A 177 0.60 -2.83 19.82
C LYS A 177 0.62 -2.98 21.34
N LYS A 178 0.46 -1.88 22.07
CA LYS A 178 0.37 -1.91 23.54
C LYS A 178 -0.84 -2.72 24.02
N LYS A 179 -1.96 -2.65 23.32
CA LYS A 179 -3.20 -3.37 23.67
C LYS A 179 -3.11 -4.87 23.37
N TYR A 180 -2.51 -5.24 22.23
CA TYR A 180 -2.57 -6.62 21.73
C TYR A 180 -1.25 -7.40 21.83
N GLY A 181 -0.12 -6.73 22.06
CA GLY A 181 1.18 -7.40 22.22
C GLY A 181 1.65 -8.16 20.97
N CYS A 182 1.39 -7.64 19.78
CA CYS A 182 1.66 -8.34 18.54
C CYS A 182 2.44 -7.48 17.53
N PRO A 183 3.11 -8.09 16.53
CA PRO A 183 3.83 -7.37 15.49
C PRO A 183 2.87 -6.54 14.63
N ALA A 184 3.40 -5.48 14.01
CA ALA A 184 2.65 -4.57 13.19
C ALA A 184 3.33 -4.33 11.84
N PHE A 185 2.53 -4.35 10.79
CA PHE A 185 2.91 -3.88 9.46
C PHE A 185 2.25 -2.54 9.18
N ILE A 186 3.03 -1.61 8.62
CA ILE A 186 2.54 -0.40 7.96
C ILE A 186 2.91 -0.55 6.49
N VAL A 187 1.91 -0.49 5.62
CA VAL A 187 2.09 -0.57 4.18
C VAL A 187 1.39 0.59 3.50
N GLY A 188 1.81 0.93 2.29
CA GLY A 188 1.08 1.93 1.51
C GLY A 188 1.95 2.80 0.65
N ASP A 189 1.24 3.69 -0.05
CA ASP A 189 1.83 4.78 -0.80
C ASP A 189 2.17 5.92 0.17
N LEU A 190 3.44 6.05 0.48
CA LEU A 190 3.94 7.11 1.34
C LEU A 190 4.22 8.41 0.57
N ASN A 191 4.08 8.40 -0.77
CA ASN A 191 4.46 9.52 -1.64
C ASN A 191 5.87 10.07 -1.33
N ALA A 192 6.76 9.18 -0.91
CA ALA A 192 8.04 9.50 -0.32
C ALA A 192 9.01 8.36 -0.58
N ASP A 193 10.21 8.65 -1.06
CA ASP A 193 11.25 7.64 -1.26
C ASP A 193 11.91 7.21 0.05
N TYR A 194 12.74 6.18 -0.01
CA TYR A 194 13.42 5.60 1.16
C TYR A 194 14.20 6.62 1.99
N GLY A 195 14.85 7.60 1.36
CA GLY A 195 15.62 8.64 2.03
C GLY A 195 14.79 9.79 2.62
N SER A 196 13.49 9.81 2.39
CA SER A 196 12.61 10.90 2.78
C SER A 196 12.37 11.00 4.29
N LEU A 197 11.94 12.19 4.75
CA LEU A 197 11.61 12.43 6.17
C LEU A 197 10.57 11.43 6.69
N ALA A 198 9.56 11.07 5.91
CA ALA A 198 8.50 10.16 6.35
C ALA A 198 9.02 8.74 6.59
N VAL A 199 9.79 8.17 5.65
CA VAL A 199 10.36 6.83 5.79
C VAL A 199 11.40 6.81 6.92
N GLN A 200 12.29 7.81 6.98
CA GLN A 200 13.29 7.92 8.04
C GLN A 200 12.65 8.11 9.43
N HIS A 201 11.52 8.80 9.52
CA HIS A 201 10.75 8.90 10.76
C HIS A 201 10.23 7.52 11.21
N ALA A 202 9.69 6.72 10.29
CA ALA A 202 9.24 5.37 10.62
C ALA A 202 10.40 4.46 11.05
N LEU A 203 11.55 4.50 10.34
CA LEU A 203 12.73 3.70 10.70
C LEU A 203 13.28 4.10 12.08
N SER A 204 13.37 5.40 12.37
CA SER A 204 13.82 5.90 13.69
C SER A 204 12.82 5.58 14.82
N SER A 205 11.57 5.32 14.48
CA SER A 205 10.53 4.85 15.41
C SER A 205 10.53 3.33 15.62
N GLY A 206 11.57 2.64 15.15
CA GLY A 206 11.78 1.21 15.35
C GLY A 206 11.10 0.29 14.33
N TYR A 207 10.64 0.84 13.20
CA TYR A 207 10.23 0.02 12.07
C TYR A 207 11.44 -0.41 11.26
N LEU A 208 11.35 -1.60 10.67
CA LEU A 208 12.31 -2.13 9.70
C LEU A 208 11.67 -2.10 8.32
N HIS A 209 12.43 -1.67 7.31
CA HIS A 209 11.95 -1.77 5.94
C HIS A 209 12.02 -3.22 5.48
N ALA A 210 10.90 -3.74 4.97
CA ALA A 210 10.78 -5.17 4.65
C ALA A 210 11.77 -5.63 3.58
N HIS A 211 12.13 -4.75 2.62
CA HIS A 211 13.19 -5.02 1.65
C HIS A 211 14.54 -5.26 2.33
N ASP A 212 14.91 -4.46 3.33
CA ASP A 212 16.24 -4.53 3.96
C ASP A 212 16.45 -5.82 4.77
N ILE A 213 15.36 -6.44 5.22
CA ILE A 213 15.36 -7.62 6.08
C ILE A 213 14.88 -8.89 5.38
N ALA A 214 14.51 -8.81 4.11
CA ALA A 214 14.11 -9.98 3.31
C ALA A 214 15.32 -10.89 3.03
N THR A 215 15.10 -12.21 3.02
CA THR A 215 16.14 -13.19 2.71
C THR A 215 16.25 -13.47 1.21
N GLU A 216 15.19 -13.21 0.45
CA GLU A 216 15.10 -13.44 -0.99
C GLU A 216 14.43 -12.26 -1.70
N TYR A 217 14.82 -12.03 -2.95
CA TYR A 217 14.23 -11.06 -3.86
C TYR A 217 13.82 -11.77 -5.15
N ALA A 218 12.69 -11.37 -5.74
CA ALA A 218 12.26 -11.93 -7.03
C ALA A 218 13.11 -11.40 -8.18
N ASP A 219 13.51 -10.14 -8.08
CA ASP A 219 14.35 -9.46 -9.06
C ASP A 219 15.34 -8.56 -8.31
N GLU A 220 16.61 -8.94 -8.34
CA GLU A 220 17.67 -8.18 -7.69
C GLU A 220 17.93 -6.83 -8.38
N ALA A 221 17.55 -6.68 -9.65
CA ALA A 221 17.70 -5.43 -10.37
C ALA A 221 16.67 -4.37 -9.94
N VAL A 222 15.57 -4.79 -9.31
CA VAL A 222 14.51 -3.92 -8.82
C VAL A 222 14.68 -3.73 -7.32
N GLY A 223 15.68 -2.94 -6.91
CA GLY A 223 15.80 -2.49 -5.53
C GLY A 223 14.64 -1.57 -5.12
N TYR A 224 14.51 -1.28 -3.83
CA TYR A 224 13.51 -0.32 -3.36
C TYR A 224 13.73 1.11 -3.88
N HIS A 225 14.85 1.37 -4.52
CA HIS A 225 15.13 2.62 -5.22
C HIS A 225 14.50 2.68 -6.62
N ASP A 226 14.31 1.53 -7.24
CA ASP A 226 13.72 1.40 -8.56
C ASP A 226 12.24 1.08 -8.38
N CYS A 227 11.54 2.07 -8.15
CA CYS A 227 10.21 2.14 -7.76
C CYS A 227 9.24 1.07 -8.18
N PHE A 228 8.91 1.07 -9.29
CA PHE A 228 7.82 0.28 -9.82
C PHE A 228 7.94 0.31 -11.33
N GLY A 229 7.30 -0.62 -11.89
CA GLY A 229 7.20 -0.67 -13.33
C GLY A 229 6.50 0.59 -13.86
N TRP A 230 6.41 0.63 -15.11
CA TRP A 230 5.74 1.65 -15.86
C TRP A 230 4.27 1.71 -15.47
N GLY A 231 3.89 2.71 -14.72
CA GLY A 231 2.50 2.96 -14.47
C GLY A 231 1.83 3.63 -15.67
N TYR A 232 0.56 3.95 -15.49
CA TYR A 232 -0.25 4.55 -16.54
C TYR A 232 0.37 5.79 -17.18
N ASN A 233 0.92 6.71 -16.37
CA ASN A 233 1.47 7.96 -16.86
C ASN A 233 2.70 7.75 -17.75
N ASP A 234 3.41 6.64 -17.54
CA ASP A 234 4.66 6.30 -18.20
C ASP A 234 4.52 5.17 -19.21
N TYR A 235 3.34 4.60 -19.37
CA TYR A 235 3.10 3.52 -20.32
C TYR A 235 3.60 3.83 -21.74
N TYR A 236 3.64 5.10 -22.07
CA TYR A 236 4.17 5.61 -23.35
C TYR A 236 5.40 6.50 -23.19
N SER A 237 5.97 6.57 -22.00
CA SER A 237 7.17 7.33 -21.71
C SER A 237 8.39 6.43 -21.84
N ASP A 238 9.48 6.99 -22.37
CA ASP A 238 10.80 6.34 -22.37
C ASP A 238 11.54 6.52 -21.02
N LYS A 239 10.88 7.10 -20.02
CA LYS A 239 11.48 7.40 -18.72
C LYS A 239 10.88 6.53 -17.64
N PRO A 240 11.64 5.59 -17.06
CA PRO A 240 11.21 4.84 -15.89
C PRO A 240 11.08 5.76 -14.67
N PHE A 241 10.15 5.44 -13.77
CA PHE A 241 10.10 6.06 -12.45
C PHE A 241 11.29 5.59 -11.60
N PRO A 242 12.13 6.50 -11.12
CA PRO A 242 13.41 6.10 -10.56
C PRO A 242 13.35 5.72 -9.08
N LYS A 243 12.20 5.84 -8.39
CA LYS A 243 12.16 5.70 -6.93
C LYS A 243 10.88 5.05 -6.43
N ALA A 244 11.01 4.11 -5.52
CA ALA A 244 9.89 3.48 -4.84
C ALA A 244 9.27 4.44 -3.82
N ILE A 245 7.95 4.61 -3.88
CA ILE A 245 7.16 5.39 -2.94
C ILE A 245 6.11 4.54 -2.22
N ASP A 246 5.95 3.29 -2.64
CA ASP A 246 5.15 2.27 -1.97
C ASP A 246 6.06 1.42 -1.08
N HIS A 247 5.74 1.34 0.21
CA HIS A 247 6.60 0.72 1.21
C HIS A 247 5.86 -0.33 2.04
N ILE A 248 6.64 -1.29 2.57
CA ILE A 248 6.20 -2.27 3.56
C ILE A 248 7.17 -2.17 4.73
N LEU A 249 6.65 -1.81 5.89
CA LEU A 249 7.40 -1.59 7.12
C LEU A 249 6.91 -2.56 8.20
N LEU A 250 7.83 -3.15 8.97
CA LEU A 250 7.55 -4.10 10.04
C LEU A 250 8.10 -3.58 11.38
N ASN A 251 7.31 -3.68 12.44
CA ASN A 251 7.76 -3.45 13.80
C ASN A 251 7.25 -4.54 14.75
N GLY A 252 8.15 -5.23 15.40
CA GLY A 252 7.89 -6.27 16.39
C GLY A 252 8.52 -7.62 16.03
N ASP A 253 8.54 -8.51 17.02
CA ASP A 253 9.18 -9.81 16.94
C ASP A 253 8.20 -10.91 16.48
N GLY A 254 8.75 -12.09 16.20
CA GLY A 254 7.96 -13.27 15.84
C GLY A 254 7.53 -13.31 14.36
N VAL A 255 8.14 -12.47 13.51
CA VAL A 255 7.93 -12.50 12.07
C VAL A 255 9.28 -12.45 11.35
N LYS A 256 9.45 -13.30 10.34
CA LYS A 256 10.57 -13.26 9.39
C LYS A 256 10.06 -12.87 8.03
N ILE A 257 10.74 -11.96 7.35
CA ILE A 257 10.48 -11.65 5.94
C ILE A 257 11.34 -12.58 5.09
N LEU A 258 10.68 -13.49 4.39
CA LEU A 258 11.34 -14.50 3.58
C LEU A 258 11.64 -13.98 2.18
N ARG A 259 10.73 -13.19 1.60
CA ARG A 259 10.83 -12.67 0.24
C ARG A 259 10.23 -11.27 0.16
N PHE A 260 10.84 -10.43 -0.64
CA PHE A 260 10.28 -9.15 -1.08
C PHE A 260 10.18 -9.15 -2.61
N GLU A 261 9.07 -8.64 -3.14
CA GLU A 261 8.88 -8.54 -4.59
C GLU A 261 8.05 -7.31 -4.94
N ARG A 262 8.44 -6.62 -6.03
CA ARG A 262 7.59 -5.70 -6.78
C ARG A 262 7.09 -6.41 -8.02
N PHE A 263 5.78 -6.50 -8.17
CA PHE A 263 5.16 -7.29 -9.22
C PHE A 263 4.74 -6.41 -10.38
N SER A 264 5.49 -6.47 -11.48
CA SER A 264 5.27 -5.62 -12.66
C SER A 264 5.43 -6.39 -13.98
N PRO A 265 4.62 -7.43 -14.23
CA PRO A 265 4.64 -8.11 -15.50
C PRO A 265 4.12 -7.20 -16.61
N GLU A 266 4.45 -7.49 -17.86
CA GLU A 266 4.08 -6.68 -19.03
C GLU A 266 2.59 -6.33 -19.07
N TYR A 267 1.71 -7.29 -18.76
CA TYR A 267 0.26 -7.06 -18.76
C TYR A 267 -0.21 -6.09 -17.68
N TYR A 268 0.62 -5.83 -16.67
CA TYR A 268 0.29 -4.92 -15.57
C TYR A 268 0.46 -3.45 -15.96
N LEU A 269 1.33 -3.14 -16.91
CA LEU A 269 1.69 -1.76 -17.28
C LEU A 269 0.49 -0.83 -17.51
N PRO A 270 -0.60 -1.25 -18.18
CA PRO A 270 -1.77 -0.40 -18.36
C PRO A 270 -2.76 -0.40 -17.18
N LEU A 271 -2.45 -1.03 -16.06
CA LEU A 271 -3.42 -1.18 -14.97
C LEU A 271 -3.33 -0.07 -13.92
N SER A 272 -2.13 0.36 -13.53
CA SER A 272 -1.90 1.42 -12.55
C SER A 272 -0.59 2.14 -12.83
N ASP A 273 -0.48 3.35 -12.32
CA ASP A 273 0.78 4.11 -12.28
C ASP A 273 1.68 3.69 -11.09
N HIS A 274 1.27 2.69 -10.32
CA HIS A 274 2.04 2.05 -9.27
C HIS A 274 2.07 0.54 -9.45
N SER A 275 3.22 -0.09 -9.21
CA SER A 275 3.33 -1.55 -9.13
C SER A 275 3.08 -2.03 -7.71
N PRO A 276 2.29 -3.10 -7.51
CA PRO A 276 2.12 -3.68 -6.20
C PRO A 276 3.44 -4.24 -5.67
N ALA A 277 3.66 -4.08 -4.37
CA ALA A 277 4.76 -4.73 -3.68
C ALA A 277 4.22 -5.71 -2.64
N PHE A 278 4.87 -6.86 -2.48
CA PHE A 278 4.50 -7.83 -1.47
C PHE A 278 5.69 -8.47 -0.77
N VAL A 279 5.41 -9.03 0.38
CA VAL A 279 6.34 -9.87 1.13
C VAL A 279 5.72 -11.22 1.44
N ASP A 280 6.56 -12.27 1.43
CA ASP A 280 6.26 -13.53 2.08
C ASP A 280 6.81 -13.47 3.50
N ALA A 281 5.92 -13.49 4.48
CA ALA A 281 6.24 -13.39 5.89
C ALA A 281 5.93 -14.69 6.62
N GLU A 282 6.87 -15.16 7.45
CA GLU A 282 6.66 -16.32 8.32
C GLU A 282 6.41 -15.86 9.75
N PHE A 283 5.25 -16.15 10.28
CA PHE A 283 4.87 -15.94 11.68
C PHE A 283 5.32 -17.15 12.52
N ILE A 284 6.29 -16.92 13.40
CA ILE A 284 7.04 -17.94 14.15
C ILE A 284 6.38 -18.20 15.50
#